data_93f8ec44ea17f61046e85130bbe3bb41
#
_entry.id   93f8ec44ea17f61046e85130bbe3bb41
#
_cell.length_a   1.000
_cell.length_b   1.000
_cell.length_c   1.000
_cell.angle_alpha   90.00
_cell.angle_beta   90.00
_cell.angle_gamma   90.00
#
_symmetry.space_group_name_H-M   'P 1'
#
loop_
_entity.id
_entity.type
_entity.pdbx_description
1 polymer ?
#
loop_
_entity_poly.entity_id
_entity_poly.type
_entity_poly.pdbx_seq_one_letter_code
_entity_poly.pdbx_strand_id
1 'polypeptide(L)'
;PEYVDTIGFNAVLGENNNFKVSSDFFSYDFLKKATVTFTTVSNRDVIVEKNIHEEFSINYKYELFKMFLYCIGRISEENVSKLMSAHINKIKNSIHEYLKTPLIIDGKTHPSGPCVPGMNRLFVTVDGEFFPCERVSESNEIFKIGNLDDGFNIEKVKKLMNIAKLTEKQCSQCWAMGYCDSCAADMGEDNKLDAKKRLERCSAIRFMVD
;
A
#
# COMPACT_ATOMS: atom_id res chain seq x y z
N PRO A 1 13.46 -7.34 -27.15
CA PRO A 1 12.28 -8.16 -27.46
C PRO A 1 11.04 -7.28 -27.50
N GLU A 2 10.11 -7.61 -28.39
CA GLU A 2 8.88 -6.82 -28.64
C GLU A 2 7.96 -6.67 -27.41
N TYR A 3 8.18 -7.45 -26.36
CA TYR A 3 7.35 -7.47 -25.16
C TYR A 3 7.90 -6.62 -23.98
N VAL A 4 9.06 -5.98 -24.13
CA VAL A 4 9.68 -5.22 -23.02
C VAL A 4 8.82 -4.01 -22.62
N ASP A 5 8.08 -3.42 -23.55
CA ASP A 5 7.21 -2.27 -23.27
C ASP A 5 5.97 -2.64 -22.42
N THR A 6 5.68 -3.92 -22.27
CA THR A 6 4.53 -4.43 -21.48
C THR A 6 4.97 -5.09 -20.16
N ILE A 7 6.26 -5.19 -19.89
CA ILE A 7 6.77 -5.81 -18.67
C ILE A 7 6.86 -4.76 -17.56
N GLY A 8 6.18 -5.06 -16.44
CA GLY A 8 6.27 -4.30 -15.22
C GLY A 8 6.99 -5.09 -14.11
N PHE A 9 7.79 -4.40 -13.32
CA PHE A 9 8.44 -4.95 -12.15
C PHE A 9 7.98 -4.25 -10.89
N ASN A 10 7.70 -5.03 -9.84
CA ASN A 10 7.55 -4.51 -8.50
C ASN A 10 8.68 -5.07 -7.63
N ALA A 11 9.65 -4.22 -7.31
CA ALA A 11 10.75 -4.58 -6.42
C ALA A 11 10.23 -4.60 -4.97
N VAL A 12 10.34 -5.74 -4.30
CA VAL A 12 10.01 -5.85 -2.87
C VAL A 12 11.30 -5.66 -2.08
N LEU A 13 11.39 -4.53 -1.37
CA LEU A 13 12.59 -4.13 -0.63
C LEU A 13 12.38 -4.39 0.87
N GLY A 14 13.30 -5.09 1.47
CA GLY A 14 13.27 -5.45 2.88
C GLY A 14 14.63 -5.33 3.54
N GLU A 15 14.74 -5.90 4.72
CA GLU A 15 15.91 -5.84 5.59
C GLU A 15 17.23 -6.19 4.89
N ASN A 16 17.21 -7.22 4.04
CA ASN A 16 18.41 -7.73 3.36
C ASN A 16 18.66 -7.10 1.98
N ASN A 17 17.84 -6.11 1.59
CA ASN A 17 17.98 -5.47 0.30
C ASN A 17 18.69 -4.11 0.45
N ASN A 18 19.71 -3.90 -0.35
CA ASN A 18 20.33 -2.58 -0.48
C ASN A 18 19.57 -1.79 -1.57
N PHE A 19 19.02 -0.61 -1.20
CA PHE A 19 18.29 0.23 -2.15
C PHE A 19 19.15 0.60 -3.36
N LYS A 20 20.43 0.88 -3.14
CA LYS A 20 21.37 1.24 -4.22
C LYS A 20 21.54 0.08 -5.21
N VAL A 21 21.76 -1.14 -4.75
CA VAL A 21 21.91 -2.33 -5.60
C VAL A 21 20.66 -2.54 -6.45
N SER A 22 19.48 -2.41 -5.88
CA SER A 22 18.21 -2.52 -6.61
C SER A 22 18.07 -1.39 -7.63
N SER A 23 18.43 -0.17 -7.28
CA SER A 23 18.41 0.98 -8.17
C SER A 23 19.37 0.79 -9.36
N ASP A 24 20.60 0.35 -9.11
CA ASP A 24 21.62 0.09 -10.13
C ASP A 24 21.15 -1.01 -11.09
N PHE A 25 20.53 -2.07 -10.58
CA PHE A 25 19.95 -3.14 -11.40
C PHE A 25 18.92 -2.60 -12.41
N PHE A 26 17.99 -1.76 -11.96
CA PHE A 26 16.98 -1.20 -12.84
C PHE A 26 17.50 -0.10 -13.78
N SER A 27 18.75 0.30 -13.66
CA SER A 27 19.40 1.25 -14.57
C SER A 27 19.97 0.60 -15.83
N TYR A 28 20.04 -0.74 -15.92
CA TYR A 28 20.56 -1.43 -17.10
C TYR A 28 19.76 -1.11 -18.36
N ASP A 29 20.44 -0.99 -19.48
CA ASP A 29 19.87 -0.58 -20.77
C ASP A 29 18.69 -1.44 -21.23
N PHE A 30 18.76 -2.77 -21.01
CA PHE A 30 17.69 -3.67 -21.39
C PHE A 30 16.40 -3.50 -20.57
N LEU A 31 16.46 -2.80 -19.44
CA LEU A 31 15.31 -2.47 -18.59
C LEU A 31 14.80 -1.04 -18.79
N LYS A 32 15.40 -0.24 -19.69
CA LYS A 32 15.01 1.16 -19.87
C LYS A 32 13.52 1.33 -20.15
N LYS A 33 12.92 0.45 -20.93
CA LYS A 33 11.51 0.51 -21.30
C LYS A 33 10.55 -0.13 -20.30
N ALA A 34 11.06 -0.95 -19.38
CA ALA A 34 10.23 -1.59 -18.37
C ALA A 34 9.68 -0.57 -17.36
N THR A 35 8.44 -0.74 -16.95
CA THR A 35 7.90 0.00 -15.80
C THR A 35 8.41 -0.62 -14.50
N VAL A 36 8.84 0.22 -13.57
CA VAL A 36 9.39 -0.25 -12.30
C VAL A 36 8.70 0.48 -11.16
N THR A 37 8.24 -0.28 -10.17
CA THR A 37 7.75 0.24 -8.90
C THR A 37 8.47 -0.49 -7.77
N PHE A 38 8.38 0.03 -6.55
CA PHE A 38 8.83 -0.71 -5.39
C PHE A 38 7.85 -0.61 -4.24
N THR A 39 7.90 -1.62 -3.37
CA THR A 39 7.21 -1.65 -2.08
C THR A 39 8.18 -2.12 -1.02
N THR A 40 8.03 -1.65 0.20
CA THR A 40 8.78 -2.20 1.35
C THR A 40 8.05 -3.41 1.92
N VAL A 41 8.83 -4.35 2.45
CA VAL A 41 8.26 -5.50 3.18
C VAL A 41 7.42 -4.99 4.35
N SER A 42 6.23 -5.54 4.50
CA SER A 42 5.35 -5.23 5.62
C SER A 42 5.72 -6.12 6.82
N ASN A 43 5.68 -5.56 8.02
CA ASN A 43 5.80 -6.32 9.27
C ASN A 43 4.46 -6.84 9.78
N ARG A 44 3.42 -6.87 8.93
CA ARG A 44 2.13 -7.46 9.29
C ARG A 44 2.28 -8.97 9.42
N ASP A 45 1.77 -9.51 10.50
CA ASP A 45 1.73 -10.97 10.79
C ASP A 45 3.09 -11.69 10.74
N VAL A 46 4.18 -10.98 11.01
CA VAL A 46 5.50 -11.59 11.15
C VAL A 46 5.79 -11.93 12.61
N ILE A 47 6.38 -13.11 12.83
CA ILE A 47 6.77 -13.60 14.17
C ILE A 47 7.93 -12.75 14.73
N VAL A 48 8.78 -12.23 13.85
CA VAL A 48 9.94 -11.39 14.20
C VAL A 48 9.84 -10.09 13.43
N GLU A 49 9.82 -8.97 14.12
CA GLU A 49 9.90 -7.65 13.47
C GLU A 49 11.20 -7.52 12.69
N LYS A 50 11.06 -7.16 11.42
CA LYS A 50 12.20 -6.88 10.56
C LYS A 50 12.44 -5.38 10.53
N ASN A 51 13.59 -4.97 11.02
CA ASN A 51 14.02 -3.59 10.98
C ASN A 51 14.63 -3.27 9.60
N ILE A 52 14.36 -2.09 9.08
CA ILE A 52 15.04 -1.59 7.89
C ILE A 52 16.44 -1.16 8.30
N HIS A 53 17.48 -1.71 7.67
CA HIS A 53 18.85 -1.33 7.94
C HIS A 53 19.08 0.17 7.73
N GLU A 54 19.94 0.76 8.56
CA GLU A 54 20.32 2.17 8.47
C GLU A 54 20.84 2.53 7.08
N GLU A 55 21.66 1.66 6.49
CA GLU A 55 22.19 1.83 5.13
C GLU A 55 21.09 1.96 4.08
N PHE A 56 20.01 1.17 4.18
CA PHE A 56 18.86 1.32 3.29
C PHE A 56 18.24 2.71 3.43
N SER A 57 18.03 3.17 4.66
CA SER A 57 17.44 4.48 4.94
C SER A 57 18.31 5.62 4.42
N ILE A 58 19.63 5.52 4.56
CA ILE A 58 20.58 6.51 4.05
C ILE A 58 20.53 6.56 2.53
N ASN A 59 20.61 5.41 1.85
CA ASN A 59 20.59 5.34 0.39
C ASN A 59 19.25 5.80 -0.18
N TYR A 60 18.13 5.43 0.45
CA TYR A 60 16.80 5.90 0.07
C TYR A 60 16.67 7.43 0.17
N LYS A 61 17.08 8.00 1.32
CA LYS A 61 17.06 9.46 1.54
C LYS A 61 17.97 10.21 0.56
N TYR A 62 19.11 9.64 0.23
CA TYR A 62 20.02 10.23 -0.75
C TYR A 62 19.39 10.26 -2.15
N GLU A 63 18.77 9.17 -2.60
CA GLU A 63 18.09 9.15 -3.90
C GLU A 63 16.84 10.04 -3.91
N LEU A 64 16.14 10.15 -2.79
CA LEU A 64 15.03 11.10 -2.62
C LEU A 64 15.52 12.55 -2.75
N PHE A 65 16.65 12.88 -2.11
CA PHE A 65 17.26 14.21 -2.24
C PHE A 65 17.65 14.52 -3.69
N LYS A 66 18.25 13.59 -4.41
CA LYS A 66 18.54 13.75 -5.85
C LYS A 66 17.26 14.00 -6.64
N MET A 67 16.17 13.31 -6.32
CA MET A 67 14.89 13.54 -6.96
C MET A 67 14.37 14.98 -6.71
N PHE A 68 14.51 15.53 -5.52
CA PHE A 68 14.19 16.93 -5.25
C PHE A 68 15.05 17.88 -6.08
N LEU A 69 16.37 17.62 -6.19
CA LEU A 69 17.25 18.42 -7.04
C LEU A 69 16.83 18.38 -8.51
N TYR A 70 16.39 17.24 -9.01
CA TYR A 70 15.82 17.11 -10.34
C TYR A 70 14.52 17.92 -10.50
N CYS A 71 13.60 17.81 -9.54
CA CYS A 71 12.34 18.56 -9.59
C CYS A 71 12.52 20.09 -9.66
N ILE A 72 13.60 20.61 -9.07
CA ILE A 72 13.94 22.05 -9.13
C ILE A 72 14.95 22.39 -10.23
N GLY A 73 15.22 21.46 -11.17
CA GLY A 73 16.08 21.68 -12.32
C GLY A 73 17.59 21.81 -12.03
N ARG A 74 18.06 21.26 -10.91
CA ARG A 74 19.49 21.31 -10.51
C ARG A 74 20.33 20.16 -11.03
N ILE A 75 19.72 19.04 -11.34
CA ILE A 75 20.37 17.87 -11.97
C ILE A 75 19.49 17.33 -13.10
N SER A 76 20.08 16.58 -14.02
CA SER A 76 19.35 15.93 -15.12
C SER A 76 18.72 14.60 -14.70
N GLU A 77 17.73 14.13 -15.46
CA GLU A 77 16.97 12.89 -15.19
C GLU A 77 17.86 11.66 -15.13
N GLU A 78 18.93 11.60 -15.92
CA GLU A 78 19.89 10.49 -15.94
C GLU A 78 20.61 10.26 -14.59
N ASN A 79 20.63 11.30 -13.74
CA ASN A 79 21.24 11.22 -12.40
C ASN A 79 20.27 10.74 -11.32
N VAL A 80 19.02 10.46 -11.67
CA VAL A 80 17.98 10.05 -10.73
C VAL A 80 17.69 8.56 -10.87
N SER A 81 17.53 7.88 -9.73
CA SER A 81 17.14 6.48 -9.70
C SER A 81 15.78 6.26 -10.38
N LYS A 82 15.70 5.28 -11.28
CA LYS A 82 14.45 4.87 -11.93
C LYS A 82 13.39 4.43 -10.92
N LEU A 83 13.79 3.73 -9.86
CA LEU A 83 12.90 3.36 -8.75
C LEU A 83 12.30 4.60 -8.09
N MET A 84 13.12 5.62 -7.80
CA MET A 84 12.66 6.83 -7.16
C MET A 84 11.78 7.67 -8.08
N SER A 85 12.12 7.78 -9.36
CA SER A 85 11.28 8.47 -10.37
C SER A 85 9.88 7.87 -10.44
N ALA A 86 9.78 6.54 -10.50
CA ALA A 86 8.50 5.84 -10.51
C ALA A 86 7.68 6.10 -9.23
N HIS A 87 8.34 6.11 -8.09
CA HIS A 87 7.71 6.39 -6.80
C HIS A 87 7.14 7.82 -6.72
N ILE A 88 7.94 8.81 -7.08
CA ILE A 88 7.50 10.22 -7.09
C ILE A 88 6.40 10.47 -8.12
N ASN A 89 6.47 9.86 -9.30
CA ASN A 89 5.41 9.98 -10.29
C ASN A 89 4.09 9.40 -9.78
N LYS A 90 4.14 8.29 -9.04
CA LYS A 90 2.95 7.72 -8.37
C LYS A 90 2.37 8.72 -7.36
N ILE A 91 3.21 9.35 -6.54
CA ILE A 91 2.77 10.37 -5.57
C ILE A 91 2.15 11.56 -6.30
N LYS A 92 2.82 12.12 -7.31
CA LYS A 92 2.30 13.24 -8.11
C LYS A 92 0.94 12.93 -8.74
N ASN A 93 0.80 11.74 -9.32
CA ASN A 93 -0.46 11.31 -9.92
C ASN A 93 -1.56 11.17 -8.87
N SER A 94 -1.24 10.61 -7.70
CA SER A 94 -2.21 10.51 -6.61
C SER A 94 -2.69 11.89 -6.15
N ILE A 95 -1.77 12.84 -5.92
CA ILE A 95 -2.12 14.22 -5.55
C ILE A 95 -3.00 14.86 -6.64
N HIS A 96 -2.63 14.70 -7.91
CA HIS A 96 -3.39 15.27 -9.01
C HIS A 96 -4.81 14.71 -9.11
N GLU A 97 -4.99 13.41 -8.91
CA GLU A 97 -6.31 12.77 -8.87
C GLU A 97 -7.14 13.26 -7.68
N TYR A 98 -6.53 13.39 -6.50
CA TYR A 98 -7.21 13.95 -5.33
C TYR A 98 -7.67 15.39 -5.55
N LEU A 99 -6.86 16.23 -6.19
CA LEU A 99 -7.24 17.62 -6.49
C LEU A 99 -8.36 17.73 -7.52
N LYS A 100 -8.54 16.72 -8.37
CA LYS A 100 -9.64 16.67 -9.36
C LYS A 100 -10.95 16.15 -8.77
N THR A 101 -10.88 15.34 -7.71
CA THR A 101 -12.06 14.76 -7.11
C THR A 101 -12.74 15.81 -6.22
N PRO A 102 -13.94 16.32 -6.55
CA PRO A 102 -14.63 17.24 -5.67
C PRO A 102 -14.92 16.54 -4.34
N LEU A 103 -14.50 17.15 -3.23
CA LEU A 103 -14.83 16.72 -1.87
C LEU A 103 -16.32 17.00 -1.59
N ILE A 104 -17.21 16.43 -2.38
CA ILE A 104 -18.63 16.46 -2.09
C ILE A 104 -18.90 15.34 -1.07
N ILE A 105 -18.84 15.71 0.18
CA ILE A 105 -19.22 14.84 1.29
C ILE A 105 -20.72 15.03 1.48
N ASP A 106 -21.50 14.18 0.85
CA ASP A 106 -22.98 14.17 1.00
C ASP A 106 -23.38 13.45 2.30
N GLY A 107 -22.89 13.96 3.44
CA GLY A 107 -23.23 13.46 4.77
C GLY A 107 -22.84 12.02 5.09
N LYS A 108 -22.41 11.24 4.10
CA LYS A 108 -21.94 9.85 4.24
C LYS A 108 -20.64 9.69 3.49
N THR A 109 -19.57 9.56 4.21
CA THR A 109 -18.26 9.33 3.61
C THR A 109 -17.57 8.13 4.26
N HIS A 110 -16.64 7.55 3.52
CA HIS A 110 -15.85 6.42 3.95
C HIS A 110 -14.38 6.75 3.71
N PRO A 111 -13.45 6.48 4.66
CA PRO A 111 -12.03 6.62 4.38
C PRO A 111 -11.70 5.68 3.22
N SER A 112 -10.86 6.08 2.29
CA SER A 112 -10.47 5.53 0.98
C SER A 112 -10.99 4.12 0.60
N GLY A 113 -11.90 3.58 1.32
CA GLY A 113 -12.72 2.40 1.13
C GLY A 113 -12.01 1.06 1.31
N PRO A 114 -12.68 0.10 1.93
CA PRO A 114 -12.25 -1.29 1.83
C PRO A 114 -12.38 -1.74 0.37
N CYS A 115 -11.42 -2.54 -0.08
CA CYS A 115 -11.56 -3.24 -1.35
C CYS A 115 -12.83 -4.10 -1.29
N VAL A 116 -13.65 -4.04 -2.34
CA VAL A 116 -14.82 -4.92 -2.46
C VAL A 116 -14.30 -6.30 -2.88
N PRO A 117 -14.44 -7.34 -2.02
CA PRO A 117 -13.98 -8.68 -2.36
C PRO A 117 -14.65 -9.20 -3.64
N GLY A 118 -13.84 -9.80 -4.51
CA GLY A 118 -14.30 -10.30 -5.81
C GLY A 118 -14.42 -9.24 -6.90
N MET A 119 -14.49 -7.95 -6.58
CA MET A 119 -14.54 -6.87 -7.56
C MET A 119 -13.14 -6.32 -7.87
N ASN A 120 -12.40 -5.94 -6.83
CA ASN A 120 -11.06 -5.36 -6.97
C ASN A 120 -9.97 -6.39 -6.67
N ARG A 121 -10.19 -7.22 -5.65
CA ARG A 121 -9.28 -8.26 -5.18
C ARG A 121 -10.04 -9.43 -4.61
N LEU A 122 -9.48 -10.61 -4.79
CA LEU A 122 -9.86 -11.84 -4.11
C LEU A 122 -8.60 -12.68 -4.00
N PHE A 123 -8.30 -13.15 -2.83
CA PHE A 123 -7.24 -14.11 -2.60
C PHE A 123 -7.87 -15.47 -2.28
N VAL A 124 -7.44 -16.48 -3.02
CA VAL A 124 -7.91 -17.87 -2.84
C VAL A 124 -6.69 -18.71 -2.46
N THR A 125 -6.78 -19.40 -1.33
CA THR A 125 -5.72 -20.29 -0.87
C THR A 125 -5.69 -21.59 -1.67
N VAL A 126 -4.65 -22.39 -1.48
CA VAL A 126 -4.54 -23.73 -2.11
C VAL A 126 -5.64 -24.67 -1.63
N ASP A 127 -6.20 -24.43 -0.44
CA ASP A 127 -7.32 -25.19 0.13
C ASP A 127 -8.69 -24.66 -0.31
N GLY A 128 -8.71 -23.67 -1.22
CA GLY A 128 -9.96 -23.12 -1.76
C GLY A 128 -10.67 -22.12 -0.84
N GLU A 129 -10.00 -21.61 0.18
CA GLU A 129 -10.54 -20.60 1.08
C GLU A 129 -10.44 -19.19 0.51
N PHE A 130 -11.45 -18.35 0.73
CA PHE A 130 -11.53 -16.98 0.22
C PHE A 130 -11.16 -15.95 1.28
N PHE A 131 -10.25 -15.05 0.90
CA PHE A 131 -9.85 -13.88 1.68
C PHE A 131 -10.01 -12.60 0.84
N PRO A 132 -10.22 -11.43 1.45
CA PRO A 132 -10.43 -10.18 0.69
C PRO A 132 -9.21 -9.77 -0.15
N CYS A 133 -8.00 -10.10 0.28
CA CYS A 133 -6.76 -9.90 -0.47
C CYS A 133 -5.60 -10.65 0.20
N GLU A 134 -4.47 -10.67 -0.46
CA GLU A 134 -3.20 -11.28 -0.01
C GLU A 134 -2.53 -10.58 1.19
N ARG A 135 -3.07 -9.46 1.66
CA ARG A 135 -2.49 -8.66 2.76
C ARG A 135 -3.06 -8.97 4.12
N VAL A 136 -4.13 -9.72 4.18
CA VAL A 136 -4.72 -10.15 5.44
C VAL A 136 -4.06 -11.43 5.92
N SER A 137 -4.10 -11.67 7.23
CA SER A 137 -3.61 -12.92 7.81
C SER A 137 -4.53 -14.09 7.46
N GLU A 138 -3.96 -15.13 6.83
CA GLU A 138 -4.67 -16.38 6.54
C GLU A 138 -5.01 -17.17 7.82
N SER A 139 -4.23 -16.97 8.90
CA SER A 139 -4.48 -17.60 10.18
C SER A 139 -5.62 -16.98 10.99
N ASN A 140 -6.15 -15.84 10.55
CA ASN A 140 -7.19 -15.10 11.25
C ASN A 140 -8.55 -15.32 10.59
N GLU A 141 -9.40 -16.13 11.23
CA GLU A 141 -10.72 -16.52 10.76
C GLU A 141 -11.68 -15.36 10.44
N ILE A 142 -11.43 -14.16 11.00
CA ILE A 142 -12.25 -12.98 10.70
C ILE A 142 -12.16 -12.57 9.23
N PHE A 143 -11.02 -12.89 8.58
CA PHE A 143 -10.77 -12.54 7.18
C PHE A 143 -11.21 -13.61 6.19
N LYS A 144 -11.51 -14.81 6.65
CA LYS A 144 -12.04 -15.88 5.80
C LYS A 144 -13.49 -15.57 5.43
N ILE A 145 -13.68 -15.14 4.20
CA ILE A 145 -14.95 -14.64 3.67
C ILE A 145 -15.73 -15.64 2.83
N GLY A 146 -15.29 -16.88 2.76
CA GLY A 146 -15.94 -17.95 2.02
C GLY A 146 -14.98 -19.04 1.58
N ASN A 147 -15.45 -19.92 0.72
CA ASN A 147 -14.67 -21.00 0.11
C ASN A 147 -15.25 -21.38 -1.26
N LEU A 148 -14.58 -22.31 -1.96
CA LEU A 148 -15.00 -22.77 -3.29
C LEU A 148 -16.35 -23.51 -3.29
N ASP A 149 -16.69 -24.19 -2.20
CA ASP A 149 -17.89 -25.03 -2.13
C ASP A 149 -19.15 -24.20 -1.83
N ASP A 150 -19.05 -23.28 -0.85
CA ASP A 150 -20.18 -22.48 -0.36
C ASP A 150 -20.25 -21.08 -0.97
N GLY A 151 -19.19 -20.64 -1.66
CA GLY A 151 -19.08 -19.28 -2.17
C GLY A 151 -18.80 -18.24 -1.07
N PHE A 152 -19.26 -17.00 -1.29
CA PHE A 152 -19.02 -15.90 -0.35
C PHE A 152 -19.95 -15.93 0.88
N ASN A 153 -19.38 -15.77 2.05
CA ASN A 153 -20.12 -15.43 3.26
C ASN A 153 -20.42 -13.93 3.30
N ILE A 154 -21.58 -13.55 2.84
CA ILE A 154 -21.99 -12.15 2.67
C ILE A 154 -21.97 -11.37 3.99
N GLU A 155 -22.29 -11.99 5.12
CA GLU A 155 -22.27 -11.32 6.42
C GLU A 155 -20.84 -10.99 6.87
N LYS A 156 -19.89 -11.88 6.63
CA LYS A 156 -18.46 -11.59 6.87
C LYS A 156 -17.95 -10.49 5.92
N VAL A 157 -18.30 -10.55 4.65
CA VAL A 157 -17.97 -9.50 3.66
C VAL A 157 -18.49 -8.14 4.14
N LYS A 158 -19.78 -8.06 4.52
CA LYS A 158 -20.39 -6.82 5.04
C LYS A 158 -19.66 -6.28 6.26
N LYS A 159 -19.23 -7.13 7.21
CA LYS A 159 -18.44 -6.69 8.36
C LYS A 159 -17.12 -6.05 7.95
N LEU A 160 -16.40 -6.66 7.03
CA LEU A 160 -15.12 -6.12 6.54
C LEU A 160 -15.32 -4.81 5.75
N MET A 161 -16.39 -4.70 4.98
CA MET A 161 -16.70 -3.47 4.25
C MET A 161 -17.14 -2.32 5.17
N ASN A 162 -17.70 -2.63 6.34
CA ASN A 162 -18.20 -1.62 7.30
C ASN A 162 -17.24 -1.35 8.46
N ILE A 163 -15.95 -1.61 8.31
CA ILE A 163 -14.93 -1.36 9.35
C ILE A 163 -14.91 0.08 9.85
N ALA A 164 -15.28 1.03 9.03
CA ALA A 164 -15.35 2.45 9.41
C ALA A 164 -16.28 2.70 10.58
N LYS A 165 -17.36 1.91 10.74
CA LYS A 165 -18.29 2.04 11.87
C LYS A 165 -17.62 1.82 13.22
N LEU A 166 -16.56 1.00 13.28
CA LEU A 166 -15.84 0.71 14.53
C LEU A 166 -15.09 1.93 15.07
N THR A 167 -14.74 2.87 14.21
CA THR A 167 -13.97 4.07 14.55
C THR A 167 -14.66 5.35 14.06
N GLU A 168 -15.96 5.30 13.79
CA GLU A 168 -16.74 6.39 13.19
C GLU A 168 -16.58 7.70 13.92
N LYS A 169 -16.67 7.65 15.27
CA LYS A 169 -16.56 8.86 16.12
C LYS A 169 -15.23 9.58 15.95
N GLN A 170 -14.14 8.86 15.80
CA GLN A 170 -12.80 9.43 15.62
C GLN A 170 -12.55 9.82 14.16
N CYS A 171 -12.99 8.99 13.22
CA CYS A 171 -12.75 9.19 11.81
C CYS A 171 -13.58 10.32 11.21
N SER A 172 -14.83 10.54 11.67
CA SER A 172 -15.68 11.61 11.19
C SER A 172 -15.13 13.03 11.48
N GLN A 173 -14.24 13.15 12.45
CA GLN A 173 -13.57 14.41 12.80
C GLN A 173 -12.13 14.48 12.32
N CYS A 174 -11.67 13.49 11.55
CA CYS A 174 -10.28 13.40 11.12
C CYS A 174 -10.08 14.17 9.81
N TRP A 175 -9.22 15.19 9.84
CA TRP A 175 -8.87 15.97 8.65
C TRP A 175 -8.20 15.12 7.54
N ALA A 176 -7.46 14.07 7.93
CA ALA A 176 -6.79 13.17 7.00
C ALA A 176 -7.69 12.03 6.48
N MET A 177 -9.00 12.04 6.77
CA MET A 177 -9.90 10.93 6.45
C MET A 177 -9.94 10.61 4.96
N GLY A 178 -9.94 11.62 4.08
CA GLY A 178 -9.95 11.44 2.63
C GLY A 178 -8.68 10.78 2.07
N TYR A 179 -7.59 10.82 2.81
CA TYR A 179 -6.29 10.25 2.43
C TYR A 179 -5.95 8.98 3.21
N CYS A 180 -6.86 8.54 4.09
CA CYS A 180 -6.60 7.41 4.97
C CYS A 180 -6.62 6.09 4.21
N ASP A 181 -5.48 5.36 4.22
CA ASP A 181 -5.30 4.05 3.61
C ASP A 181 -5.51 2.87 4.57
N SER A 182 -5.90 3.14 5.83
CA SER A 182 -6.14 2.11 6.83
C SER A 182 -7.28 1.18 6.40
N CYS A 183 -7.00 -0.10 6.35
CA CYS A 183 -7.95 -1.12 5.88
C CYS A 183 -8.15 -2.24 6.92
N ALA A 184 -8.96 -3.23 6.59
CA ALA A 184 -9.26 -4.34 7.48
C ALA A 184 -8.00 -5.11 7.92
N ALA A 185 -6.96 -5.21 7.06
CA ALA A 185 -5.72 -5.89 7.39
C ALA A 185 -4.99 -5.28 8.61
N ASP A 186 -5.26 -4.01 8.92
CA ASP A 186 -4.67 -3.32 10.07
C ASP A 186 -5.44 -3.55 11.39
N MET A 187 -6.53 -4.28 11.35
CA MET A 187 -7.47 -4.40 12.47
C MET A 187 -7.64 -5.81 13.02
N GLY A 188 -7.13 -6.82 12.32
CA GLY A 188 -7.30 -8.22 12.72
C GLY A 188 -6.46 -8.57 13.94
N GLU A 189 -7.11 -9.00 15.02
CA GLU A 189 -6.48 -9.52 16.22
C GLU A 189 -7.38 -10.55 16.89
N ASP A 190 -6.83 -11.69 17.26
CA ASP A 190 -7.55 -12.76 17.97
C ASP A 190 -8.93 -13.09 17.35
N ASN A 191 -8.97 -13.24 16.02
CA ASN A 191 -10.19 -13.50 15.25
C ASN A 191 -11.28 -12.42 15.38
N LYS A 192 -10.87 -11.18 15.67
CA LYS A 192 -11.76 -10.01 15.79
C LYS A 192 -11.19 -8.82 15.03
N LEU A 193 -12.07 -7.88 14.70
CA LEU A 193 -11.66 -6.55 14.21
C LEU A 193 -11.52 -5.62 15.42
N ASP A 194 -10.31 -5.17 15.68
CA ASP A 194 -10.01 -4.28 16.80
C ASP A 194 -9.90 -2.82 16.34
N ALA A 195 -10.78 -1.99 16.90
CA ALA A 195 -10.79 -0.55 16.65
C ALA A 195 -9.53 0.15 17.18
N LYS A 196 -8.94 -0.32 18.29
CA LYS A 196 -7.73 0.27 18.88
C LYS A 196 -6.54 0.10 17.94
N LYS A 197 -6.33 -1.11 17.41
CA LYS A 197 -5.29 -1.38 16.42
C LYS A 197 -5.40 -0.46 15.20
N ARG A 198 -6.61 -0.23 14.70
CA ARG A 198 -6.81 0.71 13.61
C ARG A 198 -6.33 2.13 13.98
N LEU A 199 -6.68 2.60 15.18
CA LEU A 199 -6.34 3.95 15.63
C LEU A 199 -4.85 4.14 15.91
N GLU A 200 -4.10 3.08 16.21
CA GLU A 200 -2.64 3.12 16.39
C GLU A 200 -1.91 3.61 15.13
N ARG A 201 -2.47 3.36 13.95
CA ARG A 201 -1.88 3.84 12.68
C ARG A 201 -2.15 5.31 12.37
N CYS A 202 -3.05 5.97 13.10
CA CYS A 202 -3.48 7.32 12.76
C CYS A 202 -2.35 8.36 12.77
N SER A 203 -1.37 8.23 13.68
CA SER A 203 -0.22 9.13 13.74
C SER A 203 0.66 9.02 12.49
N ALA A 204 0.98 7.80 12.08
CA ALA A 204 1.79 7.55 10.89
C ALA A 204 1.08 8.01 9.60
N ILE A 205 -0.24 7.75 9.49
CA ILE A 205 -1.03 8.19 8.32
C ILE A 205 -1.08 9.72 8.24
N ARG A 206 -1.33 10.40 9.35
CA ARG A 206 -1.35 11.88 9.38
C ARG A 206 0.00 12.47 9.01
N PHE A 207 1.09 11.89 9.54
CA PHE A 207 2.45 12.31 9.19
C PHE A 207 2.79 12.15 7.69
N MET A 208 2.23 11.12 7.03
CA MET A 208 2.46 10.92 5.59
C MET A 208 1.65 11.88 4.71
N VAL A 209 0.59 12.45 5.26
CA VAL A 209 -0.32 13.35 4.51
C VAL A 209 0.03 14.82 4.75
N ASP A 210 0.74 15.14 5.83
CA ASP A 210 1.19 16.48 6.20
C ASP A 210 2.43 16.87 5.37
#